data_8da18106618e8855cbbd09a6cf4a00ce
#
_entry.id   8da18106618e8855cbbd09a6cf4a00ce
#
_cell.length_a   1.000
_cell.length_b   1.000
_cell.length_c   1.000
_cell.angle_alpha   90.00
_cell.angle_beta   90.00
_cell.angle_gamma   90.00
#
_symmetry.space_group_name_H-M   'P 1'
#
loop_
_entity.id
_entity.type
_entity.pdbx_description
1 polymer ?
#
loop_
_entity_poly.entity_id
_entity_poly.type
_entity_poly.pdbx_seq_one_letter_code
_entity_poly.pdbx_strand_id
1 'polypeptide(L)'
;MENYIQKIISVFTASKHSEKVIEEVHQWLVDKEHSDEKEAALHTLWSETDGKADAGTWASLSNVYNKIGAGQQKTVRKFRMQIWQYAAVAVVVLAVAISGTFFYAKNMYSEVAMIEKFTPAGDMITIELPDGSKVQTNSGTLLLYPEAFKGDTRTVYLVGEANFKVKKDPEKPFIVRSGSMAVTALGTEFNVGAYPESNEIVATLLHGKIKVDCDEERRNYILHPGQQIIYQKNSGQVVLANADVEAVTAWQKGLYIFRGDTMKEIIAELERRFNITFQCNTCLLYTSPSPRDGLLS
;
A
#
# COMPACT_ATOMS: atom_id res chain seq x y z
N MET A 1 -40.30 24.31 71.76
CA MET A 1 -41.22 23.39 71.05
C MET A 1 -40.60 22.02 71.14
N GLU A 2 -41.20 21.13 71.94
CA GLU A 2 -40.75 19.74 71.93
C GLU A 2 -40.87 19.21 70.50
N ASN A 3 -39.77 18.67 69.98
CA ASN A 3 -39.74 18.19 68.63
C ASN A 3 -40.70 17.01 68.48
N TYR A 4 -41.72 17.08 67.66
CA TYR A 4 -42.81 16.12 67.50
C TYR A 4 -42.17 14.72 67.13
N ILE A 5 -41.10 14.65 66.38
CA ILE A 5 -40.37 13.48 66.04
C ILE A 5 -39.76 12.82 67.27
N GLN A 6 -39.12 13.57 68.15
CA GLN A 6 -38.57 13.10 69.43
C GLN A 6 -39.63 12.44 70.34
N LYS A 7 -40.84 13.05 70.37
CA LYS A 7 -41.98 12.54 71.16
C LYS A 7 -42.51 11.20 70.58
N ILE A 8 -42.61 11.07 69.26
CA ILE A 8 -43.00 9.78 68.64
C ILE A 8 -42.00 8.68 68.97
N ILE A 9 -40.71 8.94 68.81
CA ILE A 9 -39.65 7.95 69.08
C ILE A 9 -39.64 7.58 70.55
N SER A 10 -39.79 8.53 71.51
CA SER A 10 -39.82 8.25 72.94
C SER A 10 -41.05 7.42 73.38
N VAL A 11 -42.25 7.69 72.83
CA VAL A 11 -43.47 6.90 73.10
C VAL A 11 -43.35 5.50 72.51
N PHE A 12 -42.78 5.36 71.33
CA PHE A 12 -42.56 4.06 70.71
C PHE A 12 -41.58 3.20 71.51
N THR A 13 -40.50 3.74 72.02
CA THR A 13 -39.50 3.00 72.80
C THR A 13 -39.93 2.66 74.20
N ALA A 14 -40.93 3.41 74.77
CA ALA A 14 -41.42 3.17 76.12
C ALA A 14 -42.45 2.03 76.31
N SER A 15 -42.97 1.45 75.22
CA SER A 15 -44.02 0.43 75.27
C SER A 15 -43.80 -0.73 74.28
N LYS A 16 -44.43 -1.92 74.54
CA LYS A 16 -44.44 -3.02 73.61
C LYS A 16 -45.52 -2.83 72.56
N HIS A 17 -45.12 -2.95 71.28
CA HIS A 17 -46.01 -2.77 70.14
C HIS A 17 -46.19 -4.08 69.35
N SER A 18 -47.24 -4.16 68.50
CA SER A 18 -47.47 -5.30 67.66
C SER A 18 -46.46 -5.25 66.47
N GLU A 19 -46.12 -6.42 65.85
CA GLU A 19 -45.21 -6.48 64.72
C GLU A 19 -45.54 -5.51 63.58
N LYS A 20 -46.84 -5.31 63.30
CA LYS A 20 -47.32 -4.40 62.28
C LYS A 20 -46.92 -2.93 62.54
N VAL A 21 -47.09 -2.49 63.84
CA VAL A 21 -46.71 -1.12 64.24
C VAL A 21 -45.20 -0.92 64.22
N ILE A 22 -44.44 -1.98 64.56
CA ILE A 22 -42.97 -1.94 64.47
C ILE A 22 -42.52 -1.79 63.02
N GLU A 23 -43.16 -2.47 62.08
CA GLU A 23 -42.81 -2.41 60.66
C GLU A 23 -43.18 -1.01 60.05
N GLU A 24 -44.34 -0.46 60.39
CA GLU A 24 -44.75 0.85 59.99
C GLU A 24 -43.81 1.97 60.51
N VAL A 25 -43.38 1.86 61.78
CA VAL A 25 -42.42 2.84 62.35
C VAL A 25 -41.02 2.65 61.75
N HIS A 26 -40.57 1.42 61.45
CA HIS A 26 -39.32 1.21 60.76
C HIS A 26 -39.34 1.81 59.35
N GLN A 27 -40.43 1.63 58.58
CA GLN A 27 -40.60 2.27 57.27
C GLN A 27 -40.57 3.81 57.36
N TRP A 28 -41.27 4.35 58.36
CA TRP A 28 -41.27 5.81 58.61
C TRP A 28 -39.87 6.33 59.00
N LEU A 29 -39.08 5.57 59.79
CA LEU A 29 -37.72 5.98 60.15
C LEU A 29 -36.78 5.99 58.96
N VAL A 30 -36.95 5.09 58.00
CA VAL A 30 -36.10 4.96 56.78
C VAL A 30 -36.53 5.95 55.71
N ASP A 31 -37.72 6.52 55.74
CA ASP A 31 -38.17 7.53 54.81
C ASP A 31 -37.31 8.77 54.89
N LYS A 32 -36.98 9.36 53.72
CA LYS A 32 -36.12 10.56 53.61
C LYS A 32 -36.73 11.84 54.14
N GLU A 33 -38.04 11.86 54.35
CA GLU A 33 -38.73 13.01 54.91
C GLU A 33 -38.30 13.24 56.35
N HIS A 34 -37.84 14.43 56.69
CA HIS A 34 -37.30 14.79 58.03
C HIS A 34 -36.13 13.91 58.52
N SER A 35 -35.28 13.41 57.65
CA SER A 35 -34.15 12.53 57.96
C SER A 35 -33.24 13.09 59.05
N ASP A 36 -32.85 14.35 58.96
CA ASP A 36 -31.92 15.00 59.92
C ASP A 36 -32.53 15.14 61.33
N GLU A 37 -33.82 15.41 61.39
CA GLU A 37 -34.54 15.49 62.68
C GLU A 37 -34.74 14.12 63.31
N LYS A 38 -35.00 13.09 62.52
CA LYS A 38 -35.09 11.68 63.00
C LYS A 38 -33.75 11.19 63.52
N GLU A 39 -32.66 11.49 62.82
CA GLU A 39 -31.30 11.12 63.23
C GLU A 39 -30.90 11.83 64.54
N ALA A 40 -31.17 13.13 64.66
CA ALA A 40 -30.92 13.88 65.88
C ALA A 40 -31.73 13.33 67.09
N ALA A 41 -33.02 12.98 66.89
CA ALA A 41 -33.86 12.41 67.93
C ALA A 41 -33.38 10.98 68.34
N LEU A 42 -32.97 10.16 67.41
CA LEU A 42 -32.40 8.84 67.73
C LEU A 42 -31.06 8.95 68.46
N HIS A 43 -30.21 9.91 68.05
CA HIS A 43 -28.93 10.16 68.73
C HIS A 43 -29.14 10.62 70.18
N THR A 44 -30.14 11.47 70.45
CA THR A 44 -30.49 11.91 71.79
C THR A 44 -30.97 10.76 72.65
N LEU A 45 -31.86 9.89 72.12
CA LEU A 45 -32.34 8.74 72.78
C LEU A 45 -31.20 7.72 73.09
N TRP A 46 -30.29 7.57 72.13
CA TRP A 46 -29.12 6.70 72.32
C TRP A 46 -28.20 7.20 73.43
N SER A 47 -27.97 8.50 73.51
CA SER A 47 -27.14 9.10 74.57
C SER A 47 -27.77 9.07 75.98
N GLU A 48 -29.13 9.02 76.08
CA GLU A 48 -29.87 8.89 77.31
C GLU A 48 -30.06 7.45 77.78
N THR A 49 -29.78 6.47 76.91
CA THR A 49 -29.98 5.05 77.22
C THR A 49 -28.73 4.48 77.87
N ASP A 50 -28.73 4.38 79.16
CA ASP A 50 -27.63 3.84 80.01
C ASP A 50 -27.62 2.29 80.07
N GLY A 51 -28.06 1.65 78.98
CA GLY A 51 -28.20 0.22 78.88
C GLY A 51 -26.92 -0.49 78.39
N LYS A 52 -26.38 -1.39 79.18
CA LYS A 52 -25.35 -2.34 78.68
C LYS A 52 -26.01 -3.30 77.71
N ALA A 53 -25.51 -3.28 76.45
CA ALA A 53 -25.97 -4.20 75.43
C ALA A 53 -25.81 -5.68 75.91
N ASP A 54 -26.89 -6.45 75.85
CA ASP A 54 -26.87 -7.86 76.19
C ASP A 54 -26.21 -8.73 75.09
N ALA A 55 -25.99 -10.00 75.40
CA ALA A 55 -25.35 -10.93 74.45
C ALA A 55 -26.18 -11.12 73.16
N GLY A 56 -27.51 -10.95 73.22
CA GLY A 56 -28.41 -11.04 72.08
C GLY A 56 -28.25 -9.85 71.13
N THR A 57 -28.07 -8.65 71.72
CA THR A 57 -27.81 -7.41 70.95
C THR A 57 -26.49 -7.50 70.18
N TRP A 58 -25.44 -7.98 70.83
CA TRP A 58 -24.13 -8.19 70.18
C TRP A 58 -24.19 -9.25 69.07
N ALA A 59 -24.92 -10.37 69.31
CA ALA A 59 -25.10 -11.39 68.26
C ALA A 59 -25.88 -10.87 67.05
N SER A 60 -26.91 -10.05 67.27
CA SER A 60 -27.69 -9.44 66.21
C SER A 60 -26.86 -8.41 65.40
N LEU A 61 -26.08 -7.59 66.11
CA LEU A 61 -25.16 -6.65 65.47
C LEU A 61 -24.09 -7.38 64.61
N SER A 62 -23.50 -8.44 65.14
CA SER A 62 -22.54 -9.28 64.42
C SER A 62 -23.13 -9.89 63.16
N ASN A 63 -24.39 -10.35 63.21
CA ASN A 63 -25.07 -10.90 62.03
C ASN A 63 -25.32 -9.81 60.94
N VAL A 64 -25.64 -8.58 61.35
CA VAL A 64 -25.80 -7.47 60.44
C VAL A 64 -24.46 -7.09 59.79
N TYR A 65 -23.40 -6.96 60.58
CA TYR A 65 -22.06 -6.69 60.07
C TYR A 65 -21.58 -7.76 59.10
N ASN A 66 -21.82 -9.02 59.38
CA ASN A 66 -21.47 -10.12 58.47
C ASN A 66 -22.28 -10.09 57.20
N LYS A 67 -23.54 -9.69 57.19
CA LYS A 67 -24.35 -9.55 55.99
C LYS A 67 -23.93 -8.34 55.13
N ILE A 68 -23.59 -7.22 55.77
CA ILE A 68 -23.12 -6.03 55.08
C ILE A 68 -21.70 -6.23 54.50
N GLY A 69 -20.80 -6.84 55.33
CA GLY A 69 -19.42 -7.08 54.89
C GLY A 69 -19.27 -8.18 53.82
N ALA A 70 -20.16 -9.20 53.84
CA ALA A 70 -20.07 -10.31 52.85
C ALA A 70 -20.59 -9.91 51.46
N GLY A 71 -21.42 -8.89 51.34
CA GLY A 71 -22.05 -8.49 50.07
C GLY A 71 -21.16 -7.68 49.12
N GLN A 72 -20.18 -6.93 49.63
CA GLN A 72 -19.47 -5.94 48.82
C GLN A 72 -18.08 -6.37 48.32
N GLN A 73 -17.42 -7.41 48.89
CA GLN A 73 -16.03 -7.70 48.50
C GLN A 73 -15.87 -8.77 47.42
N LYS A 74 -16.86 -9.61 47.12
CA LYS A 74 -16.66 -10.72 46.17
C LYS A 74 -16.96 -10.39 44.71
N THR A 75 -17.83 -9.46 44.40
CA THR A 75 -18.25 -9.15 43.03
C THR A 75 -17.29 -8.18 42.28
N VAL A 76 -16.79 -7.16 42.97
CA VAL A 76 -15.92 -6.15 42.34
C VAL A 76 -14.56 -6.71 41.93
N ARG A 77 -14.00 -7.67 42.70
CA ARG A 77 -12.67 -8.24 42.42
C ARG A 77 -12.69 -9.19 41.24
N LYS A 78 -13.73 -10.02 41.04
CA LYS A 78 -13.87 -10.90 39.87
C LYS A 78 -14.15 -10.14 38.58
N PHE A 79 -15.00 -9.15 38.62
CA PHE A 79 -15.33 -8.34 37.46
C PHE A 79 -14.12 -7.52 36.95
N ARG A 80 -13.34 -6.99 37.88
CA ARG A 80 -12.13 -6.24 37.57
C ARG A 80 -11.03 -7.13 36.96
N MET A 81 -10.90 -8.37 37.42
CA MET A 81 -9.93 -9.35 36.91
C MET A 81 -10.30 -9.82 35.50
N GLN A 82 -11.59 -9.99 35.19
CA GLN A 82 -12.05 -10.31 33.83
C GLN A 82 -11.80 -9.16 32.84
N ILE A 83 -12.05 -7.92 33.21
CA ILE A 83 -11.77 -6.74 32.37
C ILE A 83 -10.27 -6.68 32.02
N TRP A 84 -9.39 -6.93 32.98
CA TRP A 84 -7.94 -6.93 32.74
C TRP A 84 -7.50 -8.06 31.80
N GLN A 85 -8.15 -9.22 31.83
CA GLN A 85 -7.87 -10.31 30.90
C GLN A 85 -8.30 -9.95 29.47
N TYR A 86 -9.48 -9.37 29.29
CA TYR A 86 -9.92 -8.90 27.97
C TYR A 86 -9.07 -7.73 27.45
N ALA A 87 -8.65 -6.82 28.32
CA ALA A 87 -7.74 -5.73 27.97
C ALA A 87 -6.37 -6.27 27.52
N ALA A 88 -5.82 -7.27 28.20
CA ALA A 88 -4.56 -7.91 27.80
C ALA A 88 -4.68 -8.60 26.44
N VAL A 89 -5.77 -9.33 26.18
CA VAL A 89 -6.03 -9.95 24.86
C VAL A 89 -6.18 -8.88 23.78
N ALA A 90 -6.91 -7.81 24.04
CA ALA A 90 -7.08 -6.71 23.09
C ALA A 90 -5.74 -6.04 22.72
N VAL A 91 -4.86 -5.84 23.70
CA VAL A 91 -3.50 -5.31 23.47
C VAL A 91 -2.66 -6.25 22.61
N VAL A 92 -2.73 -7.56 22.86
CA VAL A 92 -2.00 -8.55 22.05
C VAL A 92 -2.52 -8.57 20.61
N VAL A 93 -3.85 -8.56 20.41
CA VAL A 93 -4.46 -8.53 19.08
C VAL A 93 -4.07 -7.24 18.32
N LEU A 94 -4.12 -6.10 19.01
CA LEU A 94 -3.66 -4.83 18.44
C LEU A 94 -2.17 -4.86 18.06
N ALA A 95 -1.31 -5.39 18.93
CA ALA A 95 0.11 -5.52 18.67
C ALA A 95 0.40 -6.43 17.46
N VAL A 96 -0.33 -7.56 17.33
CA VAL A 96 -0.23 -8.45 16.16
C VAL A 96 -0.74 -7.76 14.89
N ALA A 97 -1.85 -7.03 14.95
CA ALA A 97 -2.38 -6.29 13.82
C ALA A 97 -1.42 -5.18 13.36
N ILE A 98 -0.88 -4.40 14.30
CA ILE A 98 0.09 -3.34 14.00
C ILE A 98 1.40 -3.94 13.44
N SER A 99 1.90 -5.03 14.05
CA SER A 99 3.11 -5.70 13.56
C SER A 99 2.89 -6.29 12.17
N GLY A 100 1.73 -6.92 11.94
CA GLY A 100 1.36 -7.47 10.64
C GLY A 100 1.23 -6.40 9.56
N THR A 101 0.55 -5.28 9.85
CA THR A 101 0.43 -4.16 8.92
C THR A 101 1.78 -3.47 8.68
N PHE A 102 2.61 -3.32 9.70
CA PHE A 102 3.96 -2.77 9.56
C PHE A 102 4.86 -3.67 8.70
N PHE A 103 4.83 -4.99 8.93
CA PHE A 103 5.61 -5.95 8.15
C PHE A 103 5.12 -6.02 6.70
N TYR A 104 3.80 -5.99 6.49
CA TYR A 104 3.19 -5.93 5.15
C TYR A 104 3.57 -4.64 4.42
N ALA A 105 3.45 -3.48 5.08
CA ALA A 105 3.85 -2.19 4.53
C ALA A 105 5.35 -2.15 4.20
N LYS A 106 6.23 -2.59 5.11
CA LYS A 106 7.67 -2.64 4.89
C LYS A 106 8.04 -3.51 3.68
N ASN A 107 7.36 -4.65 3.50
CA ASN A 107 7.61 -5.52 2.35
C ASN A 107 7.09 -4.93 1.04
N MET A 108 6.00 -4.16 1.09
CA MET A 108 5.40 -3.51 -0.07
C MET A 108 6.14 -2.23 -0.50
N TYR A 109 6.71 -1.48 0.46
CA TYR A 109 7.48 -0.25 0.22
C TYR A 109 8.99 -0.46 0.30
N SER A 110 9.49 -1.71 0.24
CA SER A 110 10.92 -1.96 0.17
C SER A 110 11.46 -1.33 -1.12
N GLU A 111 12.08 -0.16 -1.01
CA GLU A 111 12.78 0.48 -2.12
C GLU A 111 13.77 -0.52 -2.72
N VAL A 112 13.52 -0.90 -3.97
CA VAL A 112 14.47 -1.72 -4.72
C VAL A 112 15.44 -0.75 -5.38
N ALA A 113 16.71 -0.89 -5.07
CA ALA A 113 17.75 -0.11 -5.73
C ALA A 113 17.66 -0.30 -7.25
N MET A 114 17.65 0.82 -7.99
CA MET A 114 17.67 0.81 -9.45
C MET A 114 19.12 0.79 -9.93
N ILE A 115 19.41 -0.12 -10.84
CA ILE A 115 20.69 -0.20 -11.52
C ILE A 115 20.57 0.58 -12.81
N GLU A 116 21.51 1.49 -13.01
CA GLU A 116 21.67 2.27 -14.23
C GLU A 116 22.81 1.67 -15.08
N LYS A 117 22.52 1.38 -16.34
CA LYS A 117 23.51 0.92 -17.32
C LYS A 117 23.46 1.83 -18.54
N PHE A 118 24.51 2.58 -18.72
CA PHE A 118 24.71 3.42 -19.91
C PHE A 118 25.67 2.74 -20.87
N THR A 119 25.27 2.69 -22.13
CA THR A 119 26.09 2.21 -23.25
C THR A 119 26.66 3.41 -23.98
N PRO A 120 27.98 3.65 -23.91
CA PRO A 120 28.57 4.80 -24.59
C PRO A 120 28.36 4.81 -26.10
N ALA A 121 28.55 5.96 -26.71
CA ALA A 121 28.62 6.04 -28.17
C ALA A 121 29.79 5.18 -28.71
N GLY A 122 29.54 4.45 -29.76
CA GLY A 122 30.48 3.49 -30.36
C GLY A 122 30.41 2.08 -29.81
N ASP A 123 29.79 1.86 -28.65
CA ASP A 123 29.73 0.56 -28.00
C ASP A 123 28.37 -0.12 -28.15
N MET A 124 28.38 -1.44 -27.92
CA MET A 124 27.20 -2.29 -27.72
C MET A 124 27.45 -3.17 -26.52
N ILE A 125 26.48 -3.30 -25.63
CA ILE A 125 26.64 -4.05 -24.39
C ILE A 125 25.53 -5.10 -24.30
N THR A 126 25.86 -6.32 -23.87
CA THR A 126 24.87 -7.32 -23.50
C THR A 126 24.78 -7.39 -21.99
N ILE A 127 23.57 -7.19 -21.46
CA ILE A 127 23.24 -7.15 -20.05
C ILE A 127 22.36 -8.35 -19.73
N GLU A 128 22.73 -9.13 -18.72
CA GLU A 128 21.88 -10.17 -18.15
C GLU A 128 21.12 -9.59 -16.95
N LEU A 129 19.80 -9.62 -17.02
CA LEU A 129 18.91 -9.10 -15.98
C LEU A 129 18.73 -10.13 -14.85
N PRO A 130 18.24 -9.70 -13.66
CA PRO A 130 18.06 -10.57 -12.48
C PRO A 130 17.14 -11.78 -12.70
N ASP A 131 16.23 -11.72 -13.69
CA ASP A 131 15.33 -12.83 -14.07
C ASP A 131 15.98 -13.80 -15.08
N GLY A 132 17.19 -13.52 -15.55
CA GLY A 132 17.89 -14.25 -16.60
C GLY A 132 17.48 -13.86 -18.02
N SER A 133 16.70 -12.78 -18.21
CA SER A 133 16.48 -12.16 -19.53
C SER A 133 17.77 -11.49 -20.00
N LYS A 134 18.00 -11.47 -21.31
CA LYS A 134 19.16 -10.83 -21.93
C LYS A 134 18.72 -9.60 -22.70
N VAL A 135 19.43 -8.51 -22.50
CA VAL A 135 19.20 -7.24 -23.18
C VAL A 135 20.49 -6.83 -23.88
N GLN A 136 20.43 -6.67 -25.19
CA GLN A 136 21.53 -6.08 -25.95
C GLN A 136 21.17 -4.62 -26.20
N THR A 137 22.00 -3.71 -25.72
CA THR A 137 21.81 -2.26 -25.86
C THR A 137 22.70 -1.69 -26.97
N ASN A 138 22.14 -0.83 -27.80
CA ASN A 138 22.85 -0.13 -28.85
C ASN A 138 23.54 1.15 -28.29
N SER A 139 24.37 1.79 -29.10
CA SER A 139 25.15 2.98 -28.77
C SER A 139 24.26 4.12 -28.25
N GLY A 140 24.71 4.85 -27.22
CA GLY A 140 23.98 5.98 -26.63
C GLY A 140 22.73 5.57 -25.87
N THR A 141 22.66 4.33 -25.39
CA THR A 141 21.45 3.79 -24.72
C THR A 141 21.62 3.76 -23.21
N LEU A 142 20.58 4.19 -22.51
CA LEU A 142 20.42 4.09 -21.07
C LEU A 142 19.35 3.04 -20.73
N LEU A 143 19.70 2.06 -19.94
CA LEU A 143 18.79 1.05 -19.39
C LEU A 143 18.77 1.16 -17.87
N LEU A 144 17.56 1.35 -17.29
CA LEU A 144 17.34 1.34 -15.84
C LEU A 144 16.50 0.11 -15.48
N TYR A 145 16.97 -0.68 -14.53
CA TYR A 145 16.28 -1.86 -14.05
C TYR A 145 16.55 -2.10 -12.56
N PRO A 146 15.62 -2.74 -11.83
CA PRO A 146 15.80 -3.00 -10.41
C PRO A 146 16.84 -4.11 -10.17
N GLU A 147 17.56 -4.04 -9.06
CA GLU A 147 18.50 -5.09 -8.62
C GLU A 147 17.80 -6.45 -8.47
N ALA A 148 16.52 -6.45 -8.13
CA ALA A 148 15.66 -7.63 -8.12
C ALA A 148 14.24 -7.23 -8.50
N PHE A 149 13.60 -8.03 -9.35
CA PHE A 149 12.19 -7.82 -9.68
C PHE A 149 11.31 -8.28 -8.52
N LYS A 150 10.86 -7.33 -7.67
CA LYS A 150 9.87 -7.56 -6.61
C LYS A 150 8.47 -7.24 -7.14
N GLY A 151 7.42 -7.84 -6.52
CA GLY A 151 6.03 -7.63 -6.96
C GLY A 151 5.66 -8.44 -8.20
N ASP A 152 4.57 -8.06 -8.86
CA ASP A 152 3.87 -8.85 -9.88
C ASP A 152 4.36 -8.60 -11.30
N THR A 153 5.32 -7.71 -11.52
CA THR A 153 5.87 -7.37 -12.84
C THR A 153 7.38 -7.27 -12.84
N ARG A 154 7.99 -7.40 -14.03
CA ARG A 154 9.40 -7.17 -14.32
C ARG A 154 9.51 -5.90 -15.17
N THR A 155 9.61 -4.75 -14.51
CA THR A 155 9.62 -3.46 -15.22
C THR A 155 11.04 -2.93 -15.38
N VAL A 156 11.36 -2.49 -16.61
CA VAL A 156 12.60 -1.79 -16.97
C VAL A 156 12.27 -0.50 -17.72
N TYR A 157 13.20 0.45 -17.71
CA TYR A 157 13.06 1.72 -18.40
C TYR A 157 14.18 1.87 -19.43
N LEU A 158 13.82 2.31 -20.64
CA LEU A 158 14.73 2.43 -21.77
C LEU A 158 14.70 3.87 -22.33
N VAL A 159 15.89 4.40 -22.57
CA VAL A 159 16.12 5.57 -23.41
C VAL A 159 17.21 5.18 -24.41
N GLY A 160 16.92 5.19 -25.69
CA GLY A 160 17.80 4.67 -26.74
C GLY A 160 17.24 3.43 -27.42
N GLU A 161 18.09 2.49 -27.81
CA GLU A 161 17.67 1.28 -28.52
C GLU A 161 18.20 0.01 -27.87
N ALA A 162 17.32 -0.98 -27.72
CA ALA A 162 17.71 -2.29 -27.20
C ALA A 162 16.89 -3.44 -27.79
N ASN A 163 17.55 -4.58 -27.94
CA ASN A 163 16.91 -5.85 -28.22
C ASN A 163 16.74 -6.62 -26.91
N PHE A 164 15.53 -7.07 -26.65
CA PHE A 164 15.14 -7.81 -25.46
C PHE A 164 14.86 -9.26 -25.80
N LYS A 165 15.61 -10.18 -25.20
CA LYS A 165 15.32 -11.60 -25.21
C LYS A 165 14.83 -12.03 -23.85
N VAL A 166 13.50 -11.95 -23.69
CA VAL A 166 12.84 -12.11 -22.38
C VAL A 166 12.65 -13.56 -22.03
N LYS A 167 13.08 -13.95 -20.83
CA LYS A 167 12.84 -15.28 -20.27
C LYS A 167 11.34 -15.51 -20.07
N LYS A 168 10.85 -16.67 -20.50
CA LYS A 168 9.43 -17.02 -20.42
C LYS A 168 8.97 -17.12 -18.96
N ASP A 169 8.00 -16.30 -18.60
CA ASP A 169 7.33 -16.31 -17.32
C ASP A 169 5.93 -15.68 -17.49
N PRO A 170 4.88 -16.49 -17.69
CA PRO A 170 3.53 -16.00 -17.91
C PRO A 170 2.87 -15.36 -16.69
N GLU A 171 3.32 -15.72 -15.46
CA GLU A 171 2.73 -15.22 -14.22
C GLU A 171 3.27 -13.84 -13.85
N LYS A 172 4.49 -13.50 -14.36
CA LYS A 172 5.14 -12.24 -14.07
C LYS A 172 5.51 -11.49 -15.36
N PRO A 173 4.63 -10.65 -15.90
CA PRO A 173 4.87 -9.93 -17.15
C PRO A 173 6.13 -9.06 -17.11
N PHE A 174 6.88 -9.04 -18.21
CA PHE A 174 8.01 -8.17 -18.43
C PHE A 174 7.55 -6.90 -19.15
N ILE A 175 7.87 -5.73 -18.61
CA ILE A 175 7.40 -4.45 -19.13
C ILE A 175 8.59 -3.55 -19.44
N VAL A 176 8.73 -3.13 -20.69
CA VAL A 176 9.67 -2.08 -21.10
C VAL A 176 8.91 -0.79 -21.21
N ARG A 177 9.32 0.23 -20.44
CA ARG A 177 8.77 1.57 -20.51
C ARG A 177 9.75 2.51 -21.22
N SER A 178 9.26 3.22 -22.21
CA SER A 178 10.06 4.18 -22.96
C SER A 178 9.18 5.35 -23.42
N GLY A 179 9.36 6.52 -22.81
CA GLY A 179 8.49 7.65 -23.03
C GLY A 179 7.01 7.31 -22.82
N SER A 180 6.17 7.57 -23.81
CA SER A 180 4.74 7.28 -23.80
C SER A 180 4.39 5.85 -24.22
N MET A 181 5.38 4.99 -24.46
CA MET A 181 5.17 3.59 -24.87
C MET A 181 5.52 2.61 -23.74
N ALA A 182 4.67 1.60 -23.55
CA ALA A 182 4.94 0.46 -22.70
C ALA A 182 4.75 -0.83 -23.48
N VAL A 183 5.79 -1.66 -23.52
CA VAL A 183 5.79 -2.97 -24.20
C VAL A 183 5.74 -4.07 -23.17
N THR A 184 4.70 -4.90 -23.19
CA THR A 184 4.49 -6.02 -22.27
C THR A 184 4.76 -7.35 -22.97
N ALA A 185 5.61 -8.16 -22.38
CA ALA A 185 6.07 -9.44 -22.89
C ALA A 185 5.98 -10.55 -21.83
N LEU A 186 5.73 -11.81 -22.26
CA LEU A 186 5.67 -12.98 -21.37
C LEU A 186 6.79 -14.01 -21.65
N GLY A 187 7.64 -13.74 -22.62
CA GLY A 187 8.70 -14.64 -23.07
C GLY A 187 8.89 -14.56 -24.59
N THR A 188 9.43 -13.45 -25.04
CA THR A 188 9.47 -13.01 -26.43
C THR A 188 10.81 -12.38 -26.77
N GLU A 189 11.11 -12.25 -28.04
CA GLU A 189 12.23 -11.47 -28.52
C GLU A 189 11.70 -10.29 -29.35
N PHE A 190 12.10 -9.05 -28.96
CA PHE A 190 11.64 -7.83 -29.60
C PHE A 190 12.68 -6.71 -29.46
N ASN A 191 12.64 -5.76 -30.38
CA ASN A 191 13.48 -4.56 -30.38
C ASN A 191 12.63 -3.32 -30.03
N VAL A 192 13.21 -2.41 -29.27
CA VAL A 192 12.61 -1.10 -28.98
C VAL A 192 13.64 -0.02 -29.27
N GLY A 193 13.28 0.92 -30.17
CA GLY A 193 14.05 2.11 -30.50
C GLY A 193 13.32 3.36 -30.02
N ALA A 194 13.94 4.12 -29.12
CA ALA A 194 13.34 5.29 -28.49
C ALA A 194 14.39 6.34 -28.12
N TYR A 195 15.16 6.76 -29.09
CA TYR A 195 16.14 7.81 -28.89
C TYR A 195 15.47 9.17 -28.66
N PRO A 196 16.00 10.01 -27.76
CA PRO A 196 15.41 11.34 -27.46
C PRO A 196 15.30 12.24 -28.67
N GLU A 197 16.30 12.21 -29.54
CA GLU A 197 16.39 13.03 -30.76
C GLU A 197 15.51 12.53 -31.91
N SER A 198 15.07 11.28 -31.87
CA SER A 198 14.10 10.73 -32.83
C SER A 198 12.69 11.23 -32.49
N ASN A 199 11.93 11.54 -33.51
CA ASN A 199 10.50 11.87 -33.36
C ASN A 199 9.62 10.63 -33.15
N GLU A 200 10.20 9.44 -33.26
CA GLU A 200 9.48 8.19 -33.21
C GLU A 200 9.94 7.32 -32.02
N ILE A 201 9.02 6.52 -31.51
CA ILE A 201 9.32 5.36 -30.70
C ILE A 201 8.80 4.14 -31.45
N VAL A 202 9.68 3.18 -31.69
CA VAL A 202 9.37 1.99 -32.50
C VAL A 202 9.54 0.74 -31.66
N ALA A 203 8.51 -0.12 -31.62
CA ALA A 203 8.62 -1.46 -31.04
C ALA A 203 8.38 -2.52 -32.12
N THR A 204 9.34 -3.37 -32.34
CA THR A 204 9.32 -4.43 -33.38
C THR A 204 9.37 -5.80 -32.75
N LEU A 205 8.42 -6.67 -33.10
CA LEU A 205 8.38 -8.04 -32.62
C LEU A 205 9.14 -8.99 -33.55
N LEU A 206 10.11 -9.70 -32.98
CA LEU A 206 10.91 -10.71 -33.68
C LEU A 206 10.33 -12.12 -33.48
N HIS A 207 10.08 -12.51 -32.23
CA HIS A 207 9.53 -13.83 -31.89
C HIS A 207 8.52 -13.75 -30.74
N GLY A 208 7.44 -14.53 -30.84
CA GLY A 208 6.43 -14.66 -29.80
C GLY A 208 5.26 -13.71 -29.95
N LYS A 209 4.87 -13.03 -28.90
CA LYS A 209 3.75 -12.07 -28.89
C LYS A 209 4.03 -10.98 -27.86
N ILE A 210 3.83 -9.72 -28.21
CA ILE A 210 3.89 -8.59 -27.30
C ILE A 210 2.58 -7.79 -27.34
N LYS A 211 2.28 -7.15 -26.24
CA LYS A 211 1.26 -6.12 -26.14
C LYS A 211 1.96 -4.76 -26.02
N VAL A 212 1.58 -3.80 -26.86
CA VAL A 212 2.12 -2.46 -26.83
C VAL A 212 1.00 -1.51 -26.43
N ASP A 213 1.21 -0.78 -25.35
CA ASP A 213 0.32 0.28 -24.88
C ASP A 213 0.97 1.62 -25.25
N CYS A 214 0.26 2.45 -26.03
CA CYS A 214 0.72 3.76 -26.45
C CYS A 214 -0.21 4.80 -25.85
N ASP A 215 0.39 5.80 -25.20
CA ASP A 215 -0.23 7.01 -24.71
C ASP A 215 -1.35 6.86 -23.66
N GLU A 216 -1.78 8.00 -23.10
CA GLU A 216 -2.80 8.10 -22.04
C GLU A 216 -4.19 7.60 -22.49
N GLU A 217 -4.47 7.54 -23.77
CA GLU A 217 -5.73 7.01 -24.32
C GLU A 217 -5.87 5.48 -24.20
N ARG A 218 -4.88 4.78 -23.62
CA ARG A 218 -4.91 3.32 -23.37
C ARG A 218 -5.22 2.48 -24.61
N ARG A 219 -4.83 2.92 -25.79
CA ARG A 219 -4.89 2.08 -26.98
C ARG A 219 -3.84 0.99 -26.87
N ASN A 220 -4.28 -0.25 -26.88
CA ASN A 220 -3.39 -1.39 -26.83
C ASN A 220 -3.39 -2.15 -28.15
N TYR A 221 -2.21 -2.57 -28.56
CA TYR A 221 -1.98 -3.30 -29.80
C TYR A 221 -1.29 -4.61 -29.47
N ILE A 222 -1.70 -5.69 -30.14
CA ILE A 222 -1.03 -6.99 -30.05
C ILE A 222 -0.28 -7.20 -31.35
N LEU A 223 1.04 -7.39 -31.26
CA LEU A 223 1.89 -7.63 -32.42
C LEU A 223 2.13 -9.12 -32.63
N HIS A 224 2.25 -9.47 -33.91
CA HIS A 224 2.72 -10.75 -34.40
C HIS A 224 4.16 -10.63 -34.93
N PRO A 225 4.94 -11.71 -35.00
CA PRO A 225 6.29 -11.66 -35.53
C PRO A 225 6.37 -10.97 -36.89
N GLY A 226 7.35 -10.08 -37.05
CA GLY A 226 7.53 -9.28 -38.25
C GLY A 226 6.67 -8.02 -38.30
N GLN A 227 5.90 -7.71 -37.25
CA GLN A 227 5.15 -6.46 -37.13
C GLN A 227 5.86 -5.46 -36.22
N GLN A 228 5.61 -4.18 -36.46
CA GLN A 228 6.08 -3.08 -35.61
C GLN A 228 4.97 -2.05 -35.36
N ILE A 229 5.08 -1.37 -34.23
CA ILE A 229 4.32 -0.16 -33.89
C ILE A 229 5.30 1.01 -33.95
N ILE A 230 4.89 2.06 -34.63
CA ILE A 230 5.59 3.35 -34.71
C ILE A 230 4.70 4.38 -34.02
N TYR A 231 5.19 4.95 -32.92
CA TYR A 231 4.55 6.03 -32.18
C TYR A 231 5.24 7.35 -32.51
N GLN A 232 4.50 8.30 -33.10
CA GLN A 232 4.96 9.64 -33.44
C GLN A 232 4.85 10.57 -32.21
N LYS A 233 5.98 10.98 -31.62
CA LYS A 233 6.00 11.79 -30.40
C LYS A 233 5.29 13.14 -30.56
N ASN A 234 5.43 13.79 -31.73
CA ASN A 234 4.89 15.13 -31.96
C ASN A 234 3.38 15.14 -32.19
N SER A 235 2.81 14.09 -32.79
CA SER A 235 1.39 14.03 -33.16
C SER A 235 0.57 13.06 -32.29
N GLY A 236 1.23 12.19 -31.51
CA GLY A 236 0.57 11.09 -30.81
C GLY A 236 0.01 10.01 -31.74
N GLN A 237 0.32 10.08 -33.04
CA GLN A 237 -0.17 9.11 -34.01
C GLN A 237 0.53 7.77 -33.83
N VAL A 238 -0.24 6.69 -33.95
CA VAL A 238 0.25 5.31 -33.88
C VAL A 238 0.02 4.61 -35.21
N VAL A 239 1.08 4.03 -35.76
CA VAL A 239 1.02 3.29 -37.01
C VAL A 239 1.45 1.84 -36.76
N LEU A 240 0.60 0.88 -37.12
CA LEU A 240 0.94 -0.54 -37.18
C LEU A 240 1.43 -0.86 -38.61
N ALA A 241 2.65 -1.41 -38.72
CA ALA A 241 3.26 -1.74 -40.02
C ALA A 241 3.99 -3.09 -39.97
N ASN A 242 4.32 -3.62 -41.14
CA ASN A 242 5.26 -4.72 -41.25
C ASN A 242 6.69 -4.18 -41.08
N ALA A 243 7.51 -4.87 -40.34
CA ALA A 243 8.89 -4.50 -40.08
C ALA A 243 9.84 -5.15 -41.07
N ASP A 244 10.87 -4.43 -41.48
CA ASP A 244 12.07 -5.03 -42.06
C ASP A 244 12.95 -5.54 -40.92
N VAL A 245 12.70 -6.79 -40.52
CA VAL A 245 13.39 -7.43 -39.39
C VAL A 245 14.90 -7.47 -39.59
N GLU A 246 15.37 -7.62 -40.85
CA GLU A 246 16.78 -7.61 -41.18
C GLU A 246 17.42 -6.25 -40.87
N ALA A 247 16.80 -5.19 -41.32
CA ALA A 247 17.27 -3.81 -41.06
C ALA A 247 17.23 -3.47 -39.55
N VAL A 248 16.11 -3.79 -38.85
CA VAL A 248 15.95 -3.54 -37.41
C VAL A 248 16.98 -4.27 -36.55
N THR A 249 17.46 -5.45 -36.98
CA THR A 249 18.41 -6.24 -36.19
C THR A 249 19.86 -6.16 -36.72
N ALA A 250 20.09 -5.46 -37.82
CA ALA A 250 21.41 -5.37 -38.48
C ALA A 250 22.48 -4.78 -37.53
N TRP A 251 22.13 -3.82 -36.71
CA TRP A 251 23.03 -3.18 -35.76
C TRP A 251 23.68 -4.17 -34.78
N GLN A 252 22.98 -5.24 -34.40
CA GLN A 252 23.52 -6.32 -33.53
C GLN A 252 24.72 -7.03 -34.12
N LYS A 253 24.83 -7.00 -35.44
CA LYS A 253 25.96 -7.57 -36.22
C LYS A 253 26.96 -6.50 -36.67
N GLY A 254 26.79 -5.24 -36.24
CA GLY A 254 27.60 -4.10 -36.65
C GLY A 254 27.29 -3.63 -38.06
N LEU A 255 26.14 -4.03 -38.63
CA LEU A 255 25.68 -3.60 -39.95
C LEU A 255 24.63 -2.52 -39.83
N TYR A 256 24.54 -1.60 -40.79
CA TYR A 256 23.56 -0.54 -40.86
C TYR A 256 22.90 -0.57 -42.22
N ILE A 257 21.59 -0.68 -42.23
CA ILE A 257 20.78 -0.77 -43.44
C ILE A 257 19.80 0.41 -43.41
N PHE A 258 20.05 1.38 -44.27
CA PHE A 258 19.20 2.56 -44.41
C PHE A 258 18.27 2.37 -45.61
N ARG A 259 16.95 2.44 -45.39
CA ARG A 259 15.93 2.28 -46.44
C ARG A 259 14.81 3.32 -46.27
N GLY A 260 14.97 4.44 -46.94
CA GLY A 260 14.01 5.53 -46.87
C GLY A 260 14.21 6.49 -45.71
N ASP A 261 15.30 6.33 -44.97
CA ASP A 261 15.67 7.19 -43.85
C ASP A 261 16.11 8.57 -44.39
N THR A 262 15.80 9.61 -43.63
CA THR A 262 16.26 10.94 -43.94
C THR A 262 17.76 11.08 -43.65
N MET A 263 18.44 12.00 -44.35
CA MET A 263 19.85 12.27 -44.07
C MET A 263 20.09 12.68 -42.62
N LYS A 264 19.14 13.33 -41.96
CA LYS A 264 19.21 13.70 -40.57
C LYS A 264 19.23 12.45 -39.65
N GLU A 265 18.40 11.46 -39.95
CA GLU A 265 18.34 10.19 -39.19
C GLU A 265 19.62 9.39 -39.41
N ILE A 266 20.09 9.29 -40.65
CA ILE A 266 21.35 8.60 -40.99
C ILE A 266 22.53 9.26 -40.25
N ILE A 267 22.65 10.57 -40.27
CA ILE A 267 23.71 11.30 -39.58
C ILE A 267 23.63 11.01 -38.07
N ALA A 268 22.46 11.14 -37.46
CA ALA A 268 22.30 10.90 -36.01
C ALA A 268 22.69 9.48 -35.61
N GLU A 269 22.39 8.47 -36.43
CA GLU A 269 22.79 7.09 -36.17
C GLU A 269 24.31 6.88 -36.32
N LEU A 270 24.92 7.45 -37.36
CA LEU A 270 26.37 7.37 -37.56
C LEU A 270 27.14 8.13 -36.48
N GLU A 271 26.65 9.29 -36.03
CA GLU A 271 27.23 10.03 -34.90
C GLU A 271 27.28 9.20 -33.63
N ARG A 272 26.15 8.56 -33.29
CA ARG A 272 26.06 7.65 -32.10
C ARG A 272 26.98 6.45 -32.24
N ARG A 273 27.01 5.84 -33.43
CA ARG A 273 27.73 4.59 -33.65
C ARG A 273 29.23 4.77 -33.69
N PHE A 274 29.69 5.82 -34.34
CA PHE A 274 31.12 6.05 -34.56
C PHE A 274 31.73 7.08 -33.61
N ASN A 275 30.89 7.65 -32.71
CA ASN A 275 31.29 8.70 -31.79
C ASN A 275 31.95 9.90 -32.52
N ILE A 276 31.34 10.33 -33.63
CA ILE A 276 31.79 11.41 -34.47
C ILE A 276 30.70 12.48 -34.52
N THR A 277 31.08 13.70 -34.93
CA THR A 277 30.11 14.79 -35.17
C THR A 277 30.22 15.22 -36.60
N PHE A 278 29.10 15.24 -37.32
CA PHE A 278 29.01 15.74 -38.67
C PHE A 278 28.76 17.26 -38.67
N GLN A 279 29.59 18.02 -39.34
CA GLN A 279 29.35 19.41 -39.65
C GLN A 279 28.78 19.54 -41.05
N CYS A 280 27.51 19.82 -41.19
CA CYS A 280 26.86 20.00 -42.48
C CYS A 280 26.60 21.48 -42.70
N ASN A 281 27.37 22.13 -43.58
CA ASN A 281 27.23 23.55 -43.90
C ASN A 281 25.99 23.87 -44.76
N THR A 282 25.37 22.84 -45.37
CA THR A 282 24.16 23.02 -46.21
C THR A 282 23.37 21.71 -46.10
N CYS A 283 22.63 21.50 -45.02
CA CYS A 283 21.68 20.41 -44.90
C CYS A 283 20.44 20.69 -45.76
N LEU A 284 20.54 20.56 -47.06
CA LEU A 284 19.39 20.31 -47.91
C LEU A 284 18.86 18.93 -47.52
N LEU A 285 17.60 18.86 -47.11
CA LEU A 285 16.87 17.62 -46.79
C LEU A 285 16.69 16.81 -48.08
N TYR A 286 17.73 16.09 -48.51
CA TYR A 286 17.59 15.08 -49.54
C TYR A 286 17.18 13.77 -48.87
N THR A 287 16.00 13.27 -49.21
CA THR A 287 15.69 11.87 -49.09
C THR A 287 16.64 11.05 -49.96
N SER A 288 17.20 9.97 -49.45
CA SER A 288 17.99 9.05 -50.28
C SER A 288 17.16 8.68 -51.52
N PRO A 289 17.67 8.89 -52.75
CA PRO A 289 16.90 8.55 -53.91
C PRO A 289 16.66 7.01 -53.92
N SER A 290 15.38 6.67 -54.08
CA SER A 290 15.02 5.24 -54.24
C SER A 290 15.75 4.66 -55.46
N PRO A 291 16.31 3.44 -55.35
CA PRO A 291 16.91 2.78 -56.50
C PRO A 291 15.96 2.57 -57.71
N ARG A 292 14.65 2.87 -57.52
CA ARG A 292 13.64 2.76 -58.57
C ARG A 292 13.48 4.04 -59.44
N ASP A 293 14.06 5.14 -59.02
CA ASP A 293 13.88 6.42 -59.77
C ASP A 293 14.83 6.55 -60.97
N GLY A 294 15.71 5.58 -61.20
CA GLY A 294 16.67 5.57 -62.29
C GLY A 294 16.28 4.78 -63.58
N LEU A 295 15.03 4.29 -63.65
CA LEU A 295 14.60 3.46 -64.80
C LEU A 295 13.36 4.02 -65.51
N LEU A 296 13.33 5.31 -65.80
CA LEU A 296 12.39 5.92 -66.77
C LEU A 296 13.09 7.07 -67.50
N SER A 297 13.87 6.68 -68.50
CA SER A 297 14.18 7.51 -69.68
C SER A 297 14.41 6.59 -70.86
#